data_97b6369239d91c738cb12ecdcb76d961
#
_entry.id   97b6369239d91c738cb12ecdcb76d961
#
_cell.length_a   1.000
_cell.length_b   1.000
_cell.length_c   1.000
_cell.angle_alpha   90.00
_cell.angle_beta   90.00
_cell.angle_gamma   90.00
#
_symmetry.space_group_name_H-M   'P 1'
#
loop_
_entity.id
_entity.type
_entity.pdbx_description
1 polymer ?
#
loop_
_entity_poly.entity_id
_entity_poly.type
_entity_poly.pdbx_seq_one_letter_code
_entity_poly.pdbx_strand_id
1 'polypeptide(L)'
;MFTINLWGRDYVNPYVATKQRFVIFDLDGTLSNGEHRLHLLPTVDLHLTESWSEFNRAAKDDSPFSNNISVCNAMFDAGYLVIILTGRSDEVETETRAWLAENGVSFDWLIMRRSSDNRKDTVIKEEVLRTIGLDRIVACWDDSPNVIAHLRGLGLTVYQVIDYGDQLHDHLKSHGVEELSDDSKAN
;
A
#
# COMPACT_ATOMS: atom_id res chain seq x y z
N MET A 1 -9.14 2.52 -23.78
CA MET A 1 -8.65 3.46 -22.74
C MET A 1 -9.50 3.28 -21.50
N PHE A 2 -8.88 3.08 -20.36
CA PHE A 2 -9.55 3.01 -19.06
C PHE A 2 -8.99 4.10 -18.15
N THR A 3 -9.87 4.79 -17.45
CA THR A 3 -9.50 5.89 -16.57
C THR A 3 -10.16 5.70 -15.22
N ILE A 4 -9.39 5.85 -14.15
CA ILE A 4 -9.88 5.98 -12.78
C ILE A 4 -9.62 7.42 -12.36
N ASN A 5 -10.65 8.13 -11.91
CA ASN A 5 -10.49 9.42 -11.26
C ASN A 5 -10.46 9.22 -9.75
N LEU A 6 -9.36 9.56 -9.13
CA LEU A 6 -9.18 9.51 -7.68
C LEU A 6 -8.66 10.86 -7.23
N TRP A 7 -9.40 11.50 -6.33
CA TRP A 7 -9.01 12.76 -5.69
C TRP A 7 -8.62 13.87 -6.68
N GLY A 8 -9.31 13.90 -7.87
CA GLY A 8 -9.07 14.87 -8.92
C GLY A 8 -7.86 14.58 -9.81
N ARG A 9 -7.23 13.39 -9.68
CA ARG A 9 -6.18 12.89 -10.57
C ARG A 9 -6.73 11.76 -11.43
N ASP A 10 -6.49 11.82 -12.74
CA ASP A 10 -6.84 10.75 -13.68
C ASP A 10 -5.69 9.76 -13.82
N TYR A 11 -5.98 8.50 -13.54
CA TYR A 11 -5.09 7.36 -13.81
C TYR A 11 -5.55 6.72 -15.11
N VAL A 12 -4.79 6.93 -16.17
CA VAL A 12 -5.16 6.51 -17.53
C VAL A 12 -4.30 5.33 -17.98
N ASN A 13 -4.94 4.25 -18.45
CA ASN A 13 -4.25 3.22 -19.20
C ASN A 13 -4.79 3.20 -20.65
N PRO A 14 -3.98 3.61 -21.65
CA PRO A 14 -4.41 3.68 -23.04
C PRO A 14 -4.52 2.32 -23.74
N TYR A 15 -3.92 1.28 -23.16
CA TYR A 15 -3.75 -0.03 -23.80
C TYR A 15 -4.77 -1.09 -23.39
N VAL A 16 -5.77 -0.71 -22.60
CA VAL A 16 -6.63 -1.68 -21.95
C VAL A 16 -7.72 -2.25 -22.87
N ALA A 17 -7.71 -3.55 -23.03
CA ALA A 17 -8.77 -4.36 -23.65
C ALA A 17 -9.99 -4.50 -22.71
N THR A 18 -11.11 -5.00 -23.23
CA THR A 18 -12.46 -4.98 -22.64
C THR A 18 -12.67 -5.77 -21.35
N LYS A 19 -11.73 -6.61 -20.93
CA LYS A 19 -11.79 -7.34 -19.64
C LYS A 19 -10.64 -6.91 -18.74
N GLN A 20 -10.94 -5.98 -17.86
CA GLN A 20 -9.96 -5.42 -16.94
C GLN A 20 -10.08 -6.12 -15.60
N ARG A 21 -9.08 -6.91 -15.28
CA ARG A 21 -8.93 -7.54 -13.98
C ARG A 21 -7.69 -7.00 -13.32
N PHE A 22 -7.85 -6.58 -12.08
CA PHE A 22 -6.81 -5.90 -11.32
C PHE A 22 -6.19 -6.83 -10.30
N VAL A 23 -4.91 -6.64 -10.07
CA VAL A 23 -4.19 -7.15 -8.91
C VAL A 23 -3.56 -5.96 -8.19
N ILE A 24 -3.57 -6.02 -6.88
CA ILE A 24 -3.15 -4.91 -6.01
C ILE A 24 -1.97 -5.37 -5.19
N PHE A 25 -0.88 -4.62 -5.24
CA PHE A 25 0.27 -4.83 -4.39
C PHE A 25 0.47 -3.62 -3.48
N ASP A 26 0.60 -3.85 -2.18
CA ASP A 26 1.17 -2.86 -1.31
C ASP A 26 2.66 -2.69 -1.60
N LEU A 27 3.31 -1.68 -1.05
CA LEU A 27 4.71 -1.38 -1.28
C LEU A 27 5.58 -1.68 -0.06
N ASP A 28 5.35 -0.97 1.03
CA ASP A 28 6.16 -1.08 2.25
C ASP A 28 5.87 -2.39 2.98
N GLY A 29 6.91 -3.21 3.23
CA GLY A 29 6.74 -4.55 3.79
C GLY A 29 6.27 -5.60 2.78
N THR A 30 5.85 -5.21 1.58
CA THR A 30 5.36 -6.10 0.53
C THR A 30 6.35 -6.24 -0.64
N LEU A 31 6.75 -5.16 -1.26
CA LEU A 31 7.75 -5.13 -2.34
C LEU A 31 9.08 -4.54 -1.85
N SER A 32 9.05 -3.60 -0.90
CA SER A 32 10.22 -2.95 -0.31
C SER A 32 10.39 -3.32 1.16
N ASN A 33 11.63 -3.62 1.55
CA ASN A 33 12.01 -3.92 2.92
C ASN A 33 12.54 -2.65 3.60
N GLY A 34 11.70 -2.05 4.44
CA GLY A 34 12.02 -0.84 5.19
C GLY A 34 12.65 -1.10 6.57
N GLU A 35 13.17 -2.29 6.85
CA GLU A 35 13.73 -2.65 8.17
C GLU A 35 14.81 -1.66 8.65
N HIS A 36 15.66 -1.20 7.74
CA HIS A 36 16.75 -0.27 8.07
C HIS A 36 16.27 1.08 8.62
N ARG A 37 15.03 1.49 8.33
CA ARG A 37 14.44 2.78 8.72
C ARG A 37 13.39 2.69 9.83
N LEU A 38 13.23 1.53 10.48
CA LEU A 38 12.27 1.37 11.59
C LEU A 38 12.52 2.33 12.74
N HIS A 39 13.77 2.75 12.94
CA HIS A 39 14.13 3.74 13.95
C HIS A 39 13.62 5.17 13.66
N LEU A 40 13.09 5.41 12.44
CA LEU A 40 12.48 6.67 12.02
C LEU A 40 10.96 6.67 12.14
N LEU A 41 10.37 5.57 12.64
CA LEU A 41 8.92 5.51 12.86
C LEU A 41 8.52 6.62 13.86
N PRO A 42 7.45 7.38 13.55
CA PRO A 42 6.98 8.42 14.45
C PRO A 42 6.51 7.80 15.77
N THR A 43 6.78 8.49 16.88
CA THR A 43 6.36 8.08 18.23
C THR A 43 5.21 8.94 18.76
N VAL A 44 4.92 10.06 18.10
CA VAL A 44 3.84 10.99 18.43
C VAL A 44 3.08 11.35 17.16
N ASP A 45 1.84 11.80 17.31
CA ASP A 45 0.98 12.26 16.20
C ASP A 45 0.91 11.26 15.04
N LEU A 46 0.81 9.96 15.37
CA LEU A 46 0.80 8.86 14.41
C LEU A 46 -0.32 8.97 13.37
N HIS A 47 -1.37 9.76 13.67
CA HIS A 47 -2.49 10.01 12.77
C HIS A 47 -2.18 11.09 11.72
N LEU A 48 -1.11 11.87 11.88
CA LEU A 48 -0.72 12.89 10.92
C LEU A 48 0.25 12.34 9.88
N THR A 49 -0.06 12.54 8.62
CA THR A 49 0.81 12.08 7.51
C THR A 49 2.18 12.73 7.54
N GLU A 50 2.26 13.98 7.96
CA GLU A 50 3.54 14.72 8.08
C GLU A 50 4.50 14.10 9.09
N SER A 51 3.99 13.45 10.15
CA SER A 51 4.83 12.78 11.15
C SER A 51 5.65 11.62 10.57
N TRP A 52 5.23 11.08 9.42
CA TRP A 52 5.89 9.97 8.73
C TRP A 52 6.91 10.43 7.67
N SER A 53 7.12 11.75 7.51
CA SER A 53 7.95 12.28 6.42
C SER A 53 9.40 11.79 6.44
N GLU A 54 10.05 11.72 7.62
CA GLU A 54 11.42 11.20 7.72
C GLU A 54 11.48 9.72 7.34
N PHE A 55 10.54 8.92 7.86
CA PHE A 55 10.40 7.51 7.52
C PHE A 55 10.18 7.32 6.01
N ASN A 56 9.29 8.10 5.40
CA ASN A 56 9.00 8.03 3.97
C ASN A 56 10.19 8.42 3.10
N ARG A 57 10.93 9.47 3.47
CA ARG A 57 12.11 9.94 2.70
C ARG A 57 13.27 8.96 2.70
N ALA A 58 13.41 8.17 3.78
CA ALA A 58 14.43 7.12 3.87
C ALA A 58 14.11 5.89 2.99
N ALA A 59 12.89 5.77 2.48
CA ALA A 59 12.42 4.61 1.70
C ALA A 59 13.15 4.43 0.35
N LYS A 60 13.83 5.44 -0.15
CA LYS A 60 14.66 5.35 -1.35
C LYS A 60 15.80 4.32 -1.24
N ASP A 61 16.22 4.02 -0.02
CA ASP A 61 17.32 3.12 0.30
C ASP A 61 16.83 1.71 0.75
N ASP A 62 15.51 1.43 0.64
CA ASP A 62 14.92 0.13 0.96
C ASP A 62 15.51 -0.98 0.07
N SER A 63 15.83 -2.13 0.65
CA SER A 63 16.16 -3.31 -0.14
C SER A 63 14.89 -3.96 -0.72
N PRO A 64 14.95 -4.59 -1.92
CA PRO A 64 13.78 -5.20 -2.52
C PRO A 64 13.46 -6.58 -1.93
N PHE A 65 12.17 -6.90 -1.81
CA PHE A 65 11.70 -8.28 -1.67
C PHE A 65 11.62 -8.93 -3.06
N SER A 66 12.76 -9.40 -3.58
CA SER A 66 12.90 -9.86 -4.97
C SER A 66 11.91 -10.96 -5.36
N ASN A 67 11.55 -11.86 -4.44
CA ASN A 67 10.55 -12.90 -4.71
C ASN A 67 9.15 -12.32 -4.90
N ASN A 68 8.77 -11.33 -4.10
CA ASN A 68 7.46 -10.67 -4.23
C ASN A 68 7.40 -9.82 -5.50
N ILE A 69 8.50 -9.16 -5.86
CA ILE A 69 8.63 -8.44 -7.14
C ILE A 69 8.48 -9.40 -8.32
N SER A 70 9.06 -10.61 -8.23
CA SER A 70 8.91 -11.64 -9.27
C SER A 70 7.45 -12.06 -9.43
N VAL A 71 6.68 -12.19 -8.33
CA VAL A 71 5.23 -12.47 -8.39
C VAL A 71 4.47 -11.30 -9.01
N CYS A 72 4.78 -10.06 -8.62
CA CYS A 72 4.18 -8.86 -9.19
C CYS A 72 4.37 -8.80 -10.71
N ASN A 73 5.61 -9.01 -11.16
CA ASN A 73 5.96 -9.01 -12.58
C ASN A 73 5.27 -10.16 -13.34
N ALA A 74 5.17 -11.36 -12.74
CA ALA A 74 4.44 -12.49 -13.35
C ALA A 74 2.94 -12.17 -13.55
N MET A 75 2.31 -11.44 -12.62
CA MET A 75 0.92 -10.99 -12.79
C MET A 75 0.80 -9.95 -13.91
N PHE A 76 1.76 -9.03 -14.02
CA PHE A 76 1.82 -8.06 -15.11
C PHE A 76 1.97 -8.77 -16.47
N ASP A 77 2.90 -9.72 -16.59
CA ASP A 77 3.16 -10.50 -17.79
C ASP A 77 1.96 -11.40 -18.18
N ALA A 78 1.18 -11.87 -17.20
CA ALA A 78 -0.05 -12.60 -17.41
C ALA A 78 -1.23 -11.72 -17.91
N GLY A 79 -1.02 -10.40 -18.04
CA GLY A 79 -1.99 -9.46 -18.59
C GLY A 79 -2.99 -8.91 -17.58
N TYR A 80 -2.74 -9.05 -16.29
CA TYR A 80 -3.48 -8.33 -15.25
C TYR A 80 -3.02 -6.86 -15.21
N LEU A 81 -3.95 -5.97 -14.85
CA LEU A 81 -3.60 -4.59 -14.51
C LEU A 81 -3.05 -4.55 -13.09
N VAL A 82 -1.80 -4.20 -12.97
CA VAL A 82 -1.09 -4.14 -11.69
C VAL A 82 -1.14 -2.74 -11.12
N ILE A 83 -1.68 -2.63 -9.91
CA ILE A 83 -1.70 -1.37 -9.15
C ILE A 83 -0.82 -1.53 -7.92
N ILE A 84 0.15 -0.64 -7.77
CA ILE A 84 0.85 -0.44 -6.51
C ILE A 84 0.02 0.57 -5.71
N LEU A 85 -0.54 0.12 -4.57
CA LEU A 85 -1.40 0.92 -3.71
C LEU A 85 -0.80 1.01 -2.32
N THR A 86 -0.28 2.16 -1.95
CA THR A 86 0.52 2.30 -0.73
C THR A 86 0.06 3.46 0.17
N GLY A 87 0.21 3.26 1.48
CA GLY A 87 0.08 4.30 2.50
C GLY A 87 1.22 5.31 2.50
N ARG A 88 2.30 5.07 1.75
CA ARG A 88 3.42 6.00 1.61
C ARG A 88 2.94 7.32 1.01
N SER A 89 3.37 8.44 1.58
CA SER A 89 2.98 9.79 1.14
C SER A 89 3.49 10.12 -0.26
N ASP A 90 2.66 10.81 -1.04
CA ASP A 90 3.01 11.32 -2.38
C ASP A 90 4.09 12.42 -2.36
N GLU A 91 4.48 12.91 -1.19
CA GLU A 91 5.65 13.81 -1.05
C GLU A 91 6.95 13.19 -1.57
N VAL A 92 7.02 11.85 -1.61
CA VAL A 92 8.17 11.08 -2.09
C VAL A 92 7.83 10.25 -3.36
N GLU A 93 6.87 10.72 -4.18
CA GLU A 93 6.47 10.01 -5.40
C GLU A 93 7.63 9.84 -6.36
N THR A 94 8.46 10.85 -6.53
CA THR A 94 9.62 10.82 -7.45
C THR A 94 10.61 9.73 -7.05
N GLU A 95 10.99 9.68 -5.78
CA GLU A 95 11.92 8.70 -5.23
C GLU A 95 11.32 7.29 -5.28
N THR A 96 10.03 7.17 -4.98
CA THR A 96 9.32 5.89 -5.05
C THR A 96 9.29 5.35 -6.47
N ARG A 97 9.03 6.18 -7.48
CA ARG A 97 9.08 5.77 -8.89
C ARG A 97 10.47 5.38 -9.33
N ALA A 98 11.51 6.11 -8.89
CA ALA A 98 12.89 5.75 -9.16
C ALA A 98 13.23 4.39 -8.57
N TRP A 99 12.88 4.15 -7.30
CA TRP A 99 13.09 2.87 -6.62
C TRP A 99 12.39 1.70 -7.35
N LEU A 100 11.12 1.88 -7.75
CA LEU A 100 10.37 0.86 -8.50
C LEU A 100 11.05 0.53 -9.84
N ALA A 101 11.53 1.55 -10.55
CA ALA A 101 12.23 1.36 -11.82
C ALA A 101 13.58 0.66 -11.65
N GLU A 102 14.39 1.06 -10.66
CA GLU A 102 15.70 0.48 -10.35
C GLU A 102 15.59 -1.00 -9.96
N ASN A 103 14.50 -1.38 -9.27
CA ASN A 103 14.24 -2.77 -8.87
C ASN A 103 13.41 -3.57 -9.88
N GLY A 104 13.16 -3.01 -11.06
CA GLY A 104 12.51 -3.70 -12.18
C GLY A 104 11.06 -4.10 -11.89
N VAL A 105 10.33 -3.30 -11.12
CA VAL A 105 8.91 -3.56 -10.82
C VAL A 105 8.04 -3.13 -12.00
N SER A 106 7.26 -4.06 -12.54
CA SER A 106 6.30 -3.82 -13.62
C SER A 106 4.92 -3.52 -13.05
N PHE A 107 4.35 -2.36 -13.38
CA PHE A 107 3.03 -1.96 -12.92
C PHE A 107 2.37 -0.98 -13.90
N ASP A 108 1.03 -0.87 -13.83
CA ASP A 108 0.24 0.08 -14.62
C ASP A 108 0.05 1.40 -13.88
N TRP A 109 -0.25 1.35 -12.58
CA TRP A 109 -0.49 2.53 -11.76
C TRP A 109 0.20 2.46 -10.40
N LEU A 110 0.77 3.58 -9.99
CA LEU A 110 1.20 3.85 -8.62
C LEU A 110 0.20 4.81 -8.00
N ILE A 111 -0.50 4.36 -6.95
CA ILE A 111 -1.44 5.15 -6.18
C ILE A 111 -0.90 5.29 -4.76
N MET A 112 -0.58 6.51 -4.39
CA MET A 112 0.02 6.87 -3.11
C MET A 112 -0.94 7.69 -2.27
N ARG A 113 -0.80 7.61 -0.95
CA ARG A 113 -1.49 8.49 -0.01
C ARG A 113 -1.16 9.94 -0.34
N ARG A 114 -2.15 10.83 -0.32
CA ARG A 114 -1.87 12.26 -0.38
C ARG A 114 -1.21 12.74 0.91
N SER A 115 -0.21 13.60 0.79
CA SER A 115 0.48 14.22 1.92
C SER A 115 -0.43 14.98 2.88
N SER A 116 -1.58 15.45 2.38
CA SER A 116 -2.62 16.12 3.16
C SER A 116 -3.70 15.18 3.72
N ASP A 117 -3.65 13.86 3.45
CA ASP A 117 -4.69 12.92 3.87
C ASP A 117 -4.28 12.17 5.13
N ASN A 118 -4.91 12.51 6.25
CA ASN A 118 -4.67 11.93 7.56
C ASN A 118 -5.61 10.78 7.93
N ARG A 119 -6.42 10.29 6.99
CA ARG A 119 -7.31 9.15 7.24
C ARG A 119 -6.52 7.86 7.41
N LYS A 120 -7.16 6.86 8.06
CA LYS A 120 -6.57 5.52 8.22
C LYS A 120 -6.26 4.90 6.85
N ASP A 121 -5.19 4.12 6.80
CA ASP A 121 -4.78 3.42 5.58
C ASP A 121 -5.87 2.51 5.02
N THR A 122 -6.57 1.79 5.90
CA THR A 122 -7.72 0.94 5.54
C THR A 122 -8.82 1.72 4.83
N VAL A 123 -9.11 2.95 5.26
CA VAL A 123 -10.15 3.81 4.67
C VAL A 123 -9.73 4.27 3.27
N ILE A 124 -8.48 4.71 3.13
CA ILE A 124 -7.94 5.18 1.85
C ILE A 124 -7.88 4.03 0.84
N LYS A 125 -7.35 2.87 1.25
CA LYS A 125 -7.29 1.68 0.39
C LYS A 125 -8.69 1.23 -0.02
N GLU A 126 -9.66 1.17 0.90
CA GLU A 126 -11.04 0.81 0.57
C GLU A 126 -11.66 1.76 -0.45
N GLU A 127 -11.50 3.08 -0.30
CA GLU A 127 -12.01 4.07 -1.24
C GLU A 127 -11.48 3.84 -2.66
N VAL A 128 -10.17 3.60 -2.78
CA VAL A 128 -9.51 3.29 -4.06
C VAL A 128 -10.09 2.01 -4.66
N LEU A 129 -10.17 0.92 -3.89
CA LEU A 129 -10.64 -0.37 -4.36
C LEU A 129 -12.11 -0.34 -4.77
N ARG A 130 -12.97 0.39 -4.06
CA ARG A 130 -14.37 0.60 -4.45
C ARG A 130 -14.50 1.43 -5.72
N THR A 131 -13.63 2.40 -5.92
CA THR A 131 -13.61 3.20 -7.17
C THR A 131 -13.19 2.36 -8.37
N ILE A 132 -12.29 1.38 -8.18
CA ILE A 132 -11.91 0.40 -9.21
C ILE A 132 -13.06 -0.57 -9.51
N GLY A 133 -13.81 -0.96 -8.50
CA GLY A 133 -14.84 -1.99 -8.49
C GLY A 133 -14.30 -3.29 -7.88
N LEU A 134 -14.83 -3.67 -6.71
CA LEU A 134 -14.36 -4.83 -5.94
C LEU A 134 -14.45 -6.15 -6.74
N ASP A 135 -15.48 -6.30 -7.58
CA ASP A 135 -15.71 -7.46 -8.44
C ASP A 135 -14.66 -7.61 -9.56
N ARG A 136 -13.89 -6.57 -9.82
CA ARG A 136 -12.82 -6.54 -10.83
C ARG A 136 -11.44 -6.89 -10.24
N ILE A 137 -11.32 -6.91 -8.91
CA ILE A 137 -10.07 -7.21 -8.21
C ILE A 137 -9.93 -8.72 -8.05
N VAL A 138 -8.85 -9.27 -8.57
CA VAL A 138 -8.55 -10.71 -8.49
C VAL A 138 -7.96 -11.07 -7.13
N ALA A 139 -6.96 -10.30 -6.71
CA ALA A 139 -6.27 -10.51 -5.45
C ALA A 139 -5.49 -9.26 -5.03
N CYS A 140 -5.19 -9.19 -3.73
CA CYS A 140 -4.31 -8.21 -3.12
C CYS A 140 -3.15 -8.91 -2.42
N TRP A 141 -1.99 -8.27 -2.38
CA TRP A 141 -0.82 -8.66 -1.59
C TRP A 141 -0.49 -7.54 -0.63
N ASP A 142 -0.41 -7.86 0.65
CA ASP A 142 -0.21 -6.87 1.72
C ASP A 142 0.50 -7.56 2.90
N ASP A 143 1.22 -6.83 3.72
CA ASP A 143 1.89 -7.33 4.91
C ASP A 143 1.16 -6.94 6.20
N SER A 144 0.36 -5.85 6.15
CA SER A 144 -0.32 -5.30 7.32
C SER A 144 -1.53 -6.12 7.74
N PRO A 145 -1.54 -6.75 8.92
CA PRO A 145 -2.67 -7.55 9.39
C PRO A 145 -3.99 -6.79 9.44
N ASN A 146 -3.95 -5.49 9.79
CA ASN A 146 -5.13 -4.64 9.85
C ASN A 146 -5.73 -4.41 8.46
N VAL A 147 -4.89 -4.14 7.47
CA VAL A 147 -5.31 -3.98 6.07
C VAL A 147 -5.85 -5.30 5.54
N ILE A 148 -5.12 -6.41 5.76
CA ILE A 148 -5.52 -7.75 5.32
C ILE A 148 -6.90 -8.12 5.89
N ALA A 149 -7.10 -7.95 7.19
CA ALA A 149 -8.38 -8.25 7.83
C ALA A 149 -9.52 -7.40 7.25
N HIS A 150 -9.26 -6.10 7.07
CA HIS A 150 -10.22 -5.16 6.50
C HIS A 150 -10.62 -5.55 5.07
N LEU A 151 -9.64 -5.78 4.20
CA LEU A 151 -9.88 -6.11 2.79
C LEU A 151 -10.56 -7.49 2.63
N ARG A 152 -10.20 -8.47 3.46
CA ARG A 152 -10.92 -9.76 3.52
C ARG A 152 -12.37 -9.57 3.96
N GLY A 153 -12.63 -8.64 4.89
CA GLY A 153 -13.98 -8.24 5.30
C GLY A 153 -14.82 -7.66 4.16
N LEU A 154 -14.18 -7.06 3.14
CA LEU A 154 -14.84 -6.60 1.91
C LEU A 154 -15.09 -7.73 0.89
N GLY A 155 -14.70 -8.97 1.20
CA GLY A 155 -14.84 -10.13 0.33
C GLY A 155 -13.69 -10.32 -0.67
N LEU A 156 -12.58 -9.59 -0.51
CA LEU A 156 -11.41 -9.71 -1.39
C LEU A 156 -10.52 -10.89 -1.00
N THR A 157 -9.86 -11.49 -1.99
CA THR A 157 -8.77 -12.42 -1.77
C THR A 157 -7.51 -11.65 -1.44
N VAL A 158 -6.93 -11.88 -0.26
CA VAL A 158 -5.71 -11.18 0.18
C VAL A 158 -4.67 -12.18 0.61
N TYR A 159 -3.50 -12.10 -0.01
CA TYR A 159 -2.30 -12.85 0.34
C TYR A 159 -1.45 -12.03 1.30
N GLN A 160 -1.22 -12.58 2.48
CA GLN A 160 -0.27 -12.03 3.43
C GLN A 160 1.14 -12.44 2.99
N VAL A 161 2.01 -11.46 2.75
CA VAL A 161 3.36 -11.71 2.21
C VAL A 161 4.41 -11.94 3.27
N ILE A 162 4.20 -11.40 4.46
CA ILE A 162 5.05 -11.58 5.65
C ILE A 162 4.15 -11.82 6.84
N ASP A 163 4.51 -12.76 7.68
CA ASP A 163 3.93 -12.94 9.01
C ASP A 163 4.92 -12.41 10.05
N TYR A 164 4.62 -11.27 10.62
CA TYR A 164 5.48 -10.66 11.62
C TYR A 164 5.36 -11.30 13.01
N GLY A 165 4.41 -12.23 13.19
CA GLY A 165 4.11 -12.83 14.50
C GLY A 165 3.60 -11.79 15.51
N ASP A 166 3.30 -12.24 16.72
CA ASP A 166 2.70 -11.38 17.76
C ASP A 166 3.65 -10.26 18.27
N GLN A 167 4.96 -10.45 18.15
CA GLN A 167 5.96 -9.53 18.72
C GLN A 167 6.27 -8.31 17.84
N LEU A 168 5.97 -8.35 16.55
CA LEU A 168 6.32 -7.28 15.61
C LEU A 168 5.16 -6.32 15.33
N HIS A 169 3.92 -6.67 15.69
CA HIS A 169 2.76 -5.80 15.49
C HIS A 169 2.85 -4.46 16.22
N ASP A 170 3.55 -4.41 17.36
CA ASP A 170 3.76 -3.17 18.11
C ASP A 170 4.74 -2.19 17.41
N HIS A 171 5.59 -2.71 16.53
CA HIS A 171 6.60 -1.90 15.84
C HIS A 171 6.18 -1.47 14.42
N LEU A 172 5.26 -2.21 13.80
CA LEU A 172 4.72 -1.90 12.48
C LEU A 172 3.34 -1.24 12.62
N LYS A 173 3.25 -0.18 13.38
CA LYS A 173 2.05 0.64 13.44
C LYS A 173 1.82 1.23 12.06
N SER A 174 0.81 0.71 11.37
CA SER A 174 0.37 1.31 10.12
C SER A 174 -0.12 2.73 10.39
N HIS A 175 0.07 3.60 9.42
CA HIS A 175 -0.45 4.96 9.43
C HIS A 175 -1.94 4.97 9.84
N GLY A 176 -2.29 5.78 10.82
CA GLY A 176 -3.68 5.91 11.28
C GLY A 176 -4.17 4.84 12.27
N VAL A 177 -3.28 4.11 12.94
CA VAL A 177 -3.67 3.34 14.13
C VAL A 177 -4.07 4.34 15.22
N GLU A 178 -5.37 4.36 15.57
CA GLU A 178 -5.83 5.04 16.78
C GLU A 178 -5.13 4.37 17.97
N GLU A 179 -4.60 5.17 18.89
CA GLU A 179 -4.44 4.71 20.26
C GLU A 179 -5.80 4.16 20.67
N LEU A 180 -5.86 2.87 21.00
CA LEU A 180 -7.03 2.33 21.64
C LEU A 180 -7.24 3.20 22.89
N SER A 181 -8.27 4.03 22.87
CA SER A 181 -8.65 4.81 24.03
C SER A 181 -8.81 3.82 25.17
N ASP A 182 -8.13 4.07 26.26
CA ASP A 182 -8.03 3.23 27.47
C ASP A 182 -9.34 3.26 28.27
N ASP A 183 -10.48 3.09 27.58
CA ASP A 183 -11.83 3.04 28.14
C ASP A 183 -12.18 1.68 28.74
N SER A 184 -11.23 0.73 28.79
CA SER A 184 -11.44 -0.58 29.44
C SER A 184 -10.99 -0.63 30.92
N LYS A 185 -10.58 0.50 31.53
CA LYS A 185 -10.20 0.57 32.95
C LYS A 185 -11.21 1.26 33.85
N ALA A 186 -12.46 1.33 33.48
CA ALA A 186 -13.52 1.80 34.36
C ALA A 186 -14.63 0.75 34.42
N ASN A 187 -14.42 -0.33 35.22
CA ASN A 187 -15.44 -1.03 36.02
C ASN A 187 -14.77 -2.09 36.89
#